data_62016b44c891a1f68dedbaa17256d0c1
#
_entry.id   62016b44c891a1f68dedbaa17256d0c1
#
_cell.length_a   1.000
_cell.length_b   1.000
_cell.length_c   1.000
_cell.angle_alpha   90.00
_cell.angle_beta   90.00
_cell.angle_gamma   90.00
#
_symmetry.space_group_name_H-M   'P 1'
#
loop_
_entity.id
_entity.type
_entity.pdbx_description
1 polymer ?
#
loop_
_entity_poly.entity_id
_entity_poly.type
_entity_poly.pdbx_seq_one_letter_code
_entity_poly.pdbx_strand_id
1 'polypeptide(L)'
;MKDYNLENRRYVIGGVAIVIVFIYLVRLFTLQLMSDDYKKNADSNAFLKKVEYPSRGAITDRNGKLLVYNQPAYDIMVVMNEESGRLDTLDFCQSLGITKEFFIKRMNDIKDRRKNPGYSRFTQQLFMSQLSNQEFSVFQEIIFRFPGFYVQPRSIRPVSYTHLRAHETSAH
;
A
#
# COMPACT_ATOMS: atom_id res chain seq x y z
N MET A 1 -50.16 40.42 38.62
CA MET A 1 -49.29 39.29 38.32
C MET A 1 -49.41 38.98 36.85
N LYS A 2 -48.37 39.12 36.05
CA LYS A 2 -48.39 38.73 34.61
C LYS A 2 -48.27 37.20 34.58
N ASP A 3 -49.35 36.53 34.20
CA ASP A 3 -49.31 35.10 33.86
C ASP A 3 -48.41 34.91 32.66
N TYR A 4 -47.19 34.44 32.95
CA TYR A 4 -46.27 34.05 31.92
C TYR A 4 -46.81 32.81 31.21
N ASN A 5 -47.28 32.99 29.99
CA ASN A 5 -47.90 32.02 29.15
C ASN A 5 -46.89 30.87 28.88
N LEU A 6 -46.79 29.92 29.78
CA LEU A 6 -45.89 28.76 29.70
C LEU A 6 -46.24 27.82 28.52
N GLU A 7 -47.47 27.94 28.04
CA GLU A 7 -47.94 27.16 26.91
C GLU A 7 -47.23 27.51 25.61
N ASN A 8 -46.96 28.79 25.35
CA ASN A 8 -46.25 29.23 24.14
C ASN A 8 -44.78 28.79 24.14
N ARG A 9 -44.15 28.67 25.33
CA ARG A 9 -42.75 28.26 25.46
C ARG A 9 -42.55 26.82 25.06
N ARG A 10 -43.50 25.91 25.38
CA ARG A 10 -43.39 24.50 24.98
C ARG A 10 -43.39 24.32 23.48
N TYR A 11 -44.19 25.11 22.77
CA TYR A 11 -44.22 25.05 21.29
C TYR A 11 -42.93 25.58 20.66
N VAL A 12 -42.37 26.63 21.24
CA VAL A 12 -41.07 27.19 20.81
C VAL A 12 -39.95 26.17 21.01
N ILE A 13 -39.89 25.55 22.19
CA ILE A 13 -38.88 24.52 22.50
C ILE A 13 -39.06 23.29 21.60
N GLY A 14 -40.32 22.85 21.40
CA GLY A 14 -40.63 21.75 20.48
C GLY A 14 -40.24 22.07 19.06
N GLY A 15 -40.51 23.27 18.58
CA GLY A 15 -40.11 23.72 17.26
C GLY A 15 -38.59 23.74 17.06
N VAL A 16 -37.85 24.26 18.04
CA VAL A 16 -36.36 24.25 18.01
C VAL A 16 -35.84 22.81 17.99
N ALA A 17 -36.40 21.91 18.82
CA ALA A 17 -36.00 20.51 18.86
C ALA A 17 -36.22 19.83 17.49
N ILE A 18 -37.37 20.07 16.85
CA ILE A 18 -37.68 19.52 15.52
C ILE A 18 -36.68 20.03 14.48
N VAL A 19 -36.34 21.32 14.50
CA VAL A 19 -35.35 21.91 13.57
C VAL A 19 -33.98 21.25 13.76
N ILE A 20 -33.54 21.06 15.00
CA ILE A 20 -32.27 20.40 15.29
C ILE A 20 -32.27 18.96 14.73
N VAL A 21 -33.33 18.21 15.02
CA VAL A 21 -33.46 16.84 14.50
C VAL A 21 -33.43 16.81 12.97
N PHE A 22 -34.10 17.73 12.32
CA PHE A 22 -34.11 17.85 10.87
C PHE A 22 -32.73 18.13 10.30
N ILE A 23 -31.96 19.03 10.92
CA ILE A 23 -30.58 19.32 10.54
C ILE A 23 -29.72 18.04 10.65
N TYR A 24 -29.85 17.28 11.74
CA TYR A 24 -29.15 16.03 11.92
C TYR A 24 -29.51 14.98 10.86
N LEU A 25 -30.78 14.85 10.53
CA LEU A 25 -31.26 13.93 9.48
C LEU A 25 -30.66 14.28 8.12
N VAL A 26 -30.70 15.57 7.74
CA VAL A 26 -30.07 16.04 6.49
C VAL A 26 -28.57 15.78 6.50
N ARG A 27 -27.90 16.02 7.62
CA ARG A 27 -26.45 15.76 7.75
C ARG A 27 -26.11 14.28 7.63
N LEU A 28 -26.89 13.40 8.29
CA LEU A 28 -26.72 11.95 8.17
C LEU A 28 -26.96 11.46 6.75
N PHE A 29 -28.01 11.97 6.10
CA PHE A 29 -28.29 11.66 4.72
C PHE A 29 -27.14 12.01 3.78
N THR A 30 -26.59 13.24 3.91
CA THR A 30 -25.44 13.66 3.10
C THR A 30 -24.19 12.82 3.36
N LEU A 31 -23.91 12.46 4.62
CA LEU A 31 -22.75 11.65 4.97
C LEU A 31 -22.88 10.19 4.50
N GLN A 32 -24.08 9.62 4.56
CA GLN A 32 -24.28 8.20 4.26
C GLN A 32 -24.53 7.92 2.77
N LEU A 33 -25.24 8.82 2.08
CA LEU A 33 -25.63 8.58 0.69
C LEU A 33 -24.78 9.37 -0.34
N MET A 34 -24.31 10.56 0.02
CA MET A 34 -23.64 11.42 -0.96
C MET A 34 -22.11 11.40 -0.86
N SER A 35 -21.51 10.88 0.22
CA SER A 35 -20.07 10.84 0.32
C SER A 35 -19.53 9.41 0.12
N ASP A 36 -19.01 9.15 -1.08
CA ASP A 36 -18.30 7.90 -1.39
C ASP A 36 -16.90 7.80 -0.74
N ASP A 37 -16.38 8.91 -0.23
CA ASP A 37 -15.03 8.95 0.35
C ASP A 37 -14.92 8.12 1.62
N TYR A 38 -15.95 8.11 2.45
CA TYR A 38 -15.98 7.26 3.66
C TYR A 38 -16.05 5.78 3.32
N LYS A 39 -16.80 5.42 2.27
CA LYS A 39 -16.89 4.05 1.79
C LYS A 39 -15.55 3.56 1.23
N LYS A 40 -14.88 4.39 0.40
CA LYS A 40 -13.54 4.09 -0.13
C LYS A 40 -12.50 3.93 0.98
N ASN A 41 -12.55 4.79 2.00
CA ASN A 41 -11.64 4.71 3.14
C ASN A 41 -11.93 3.47 4.01
N ALA A 42 -13.19 3.11 4.22
CA ALA A 42 -13.59 1.90 4.93
C ALA A 42 -13.13 0.64 4.18
N ASP A 43 -13.33 0.59 2.87
CA ASP A 43 -12.86 -0.53 2.03
C ASP A 43 -11.33 -0.62 2.02
N SER A 44 -10.64 0.51 1.98
CA SER A 44 -9.16 0.54 2.06
C SER A 44 -8.61 0.09 3.42
N ASN A 45 -9.35 0.32 4.51
CA ASN A 45 -8.96 -0.11 5.84
C ASN A 45 -9.33 -1.56 6.14
N ALA A 46 -10.44 -2.07 5.55
CA ALA A 46 -10.92 -3.42 5.78
C ALA A 46 -10.19 -4.47 4.94
N PHE A 47 -9.69 -4.09 3.76
CA PHE A 47 -9.09 -5.03 2.81
C PHE A 47 -7.65 -4.66 2.50
N LEU A 48 -6.70 -5.44 3.02
CA LEU A 48 -5.33 -5.40 2.58
C LEU A 48 -5.25 -6.04 1.18
N LYS A 49 -5.10 -5.23 0.14
CA LYS A 49 -4.99 -5.71 -1.23
C LYS A 49 -3.58 -6.23 -1.47
N LYS A 50 -3.39 -7.53 -1.24
CA LYS A 50 -2.13 -8.21 -1.56
C LYS A 50 -2.21 -8.75 -2.99
N VAL A 51 -1.33 -8.26 -3.87
CA VAL A 51 -1.22 -8.75 -5.25
C VAL A 51 -0.25 -9.92 -5.27
N GLU A 52 -0.73 -11.12 -5.57
CA GLU A 52 0.11 -12.29 -5.78
C GLU A 52 0.32 -12.52 -7.28
N TYR A 53 1.58 -12.52 -7.69
CA TYR A 53 1.93 -12.76 -9.09
C TYR A 53 2.11 -14.25 -9.31
N PRO A 54 1.39 -14.87 -10.27
CA PRO A 54 1.58 -16.28 -10.59
C PRO A 54 2.98 -16.51 -11.16
N SER A 55 3.56 -17.67 -10.86
CA SER A 55 4.81 -18.11 -11.46
C SER A 55 4.58 -18.45 -12.94
N ARG A 56 5.52 -18.07 -13.79
CA ARG A 56 5.47 -18.41 -15.24
C ARG A 56 6.04 -19.80 -15.47
N GLY A 57 5.65 -20.46 -16.56
CA GLY A 57 6.23 -21.74 -16.97
C GLY A 57 7.72 -21.64 -17.29
N ALA A 58 8.48 -22.71 -17.05
CA ALA A 58 9.86 -22.82 -17.50
C ALA A 58 9.92 -23.03 -19.03
N ILE A 59 10.97 -22.53 -19.69
CA ILE A 59 11.25 -22.80 -21.09
C ILE A 59 12.47 -23.72 -21.15
N THR A 60 12.32 -24.85 -21.84
CA THR A 60 13.38 -25.81 -22.05
C THR A 60 13.71 -25.93 -23.53
N ASP A 61 14.94 -26.30 -23.84
CA ASP A 61 15.36 -26.71 -25.17
C ASP A 61 14.83 -28.13 -25.50
N ARG A 62 14.94 -28.55 -26.78
CA ARG A 62 14.56 -29.88 -27.26
C ARG A 62 15.22 -31.02 -26.45
N ASN A 63 16.38 -30.77 -25.87
CA ASN A 63 17.14 -31.71 -25.07
C ASN A 63 16.79 -31.67 -23.57
N GLY A 64 15.76 -30.90 -23.18
CA GLY A 64 15.35 -30.74 -21.78
C GLY A 64 16.20 -29.75 -20.96
N LYS A 65 17.18 -29.08 -21.58
CA LYS A 65 17.99 -28.06 -20.88
C LYS A 65 17.17 -26.82 -20.61
N LEU A 66 17.14 -26.37 -19.34
CA LEU A 66 16.47 -25.14 -18.93
C LEU A 66 17.14 -23.92 -19.57
N LEU A 67 16.37 -23.18 -20.37
CA LEU A 67 16.78 -21.91 -20.99
C LEU A 67 16.33 -20.73 -20.14
N VAL A 68 15.11 -20.80 -19.64
CA VAL A 68 14.50 -19.73 -18.82
C VAL A 68 13.72 -20.37 -17.69
N TYR A 69 13.98 -19.94 -16.50
CA TYR A 69 13.33 -20.42 -15.27
C TYR A 69 12.95 -19.28 -14.34
N ASN A 70 12.10 -19.58 -13.39
CA ASN A 70 11.73 -18.61 -12.36
C ASN A 70 12.70 -18.71 -11.20
N GLN A 71 13.22 -17.55 -10.79
CA GLN A 71 14.03 -17.41 -9.60
C GLN A 71 13.22 -16.64 -8.56
N PRO A 72 13.14 -17.13 -7.31
CA PRO A 72 12.48 -16.40 -6.25
C PRO A 72 13.26 -15.11 -5.94
N ALA A 73 12.54 -14.03 -5.78
CA ALA A 73 13.03 -12.77 -5.29
C ALA A 73 12.02 -12.21 -4.30
N TYR A 74 12.44 -11.26 -3.51
CA TYR A 74 11.60 -10.68 -2.48
C TYR A 74 11.61 -9.16 -2.62
N ASP A 75 10.42 -8.58 -2.48
CA ASP A 75 10.23 -7.13 -2.49
C ASP A 75 9.88 -6.68 -1.07
N ILE A 76 10.46 -5.58 -0.62
CA ILE A 76 10.07 -4.92 0.63
C ILE A 76 8.99 -3.91 0.29
N MET A 77 7.85 -4.06 0.96
CA MET A 77 6.70 -3.18 0.85
C MET A 77 6.56 -2.37 2.14
N VAL A 78 6.04 -1.15 2.04
CA VAL A 78 5.76 -0.29 3.19
C VAL A 78 4.33 0.20 3.17
N VAL A 79 3.68 0.20 4.34
CA VAL A 79 2.36 0.82 4.57
C VAL A 79 2.59 2.04 5.45
N MET A 80 2.43 3.22 4.86
CA MET A 80 2.76 4.48 5.51
C MET A 80 1.93 4.78 6.76
N ASN A 81 0.70 4.24 6.84
CA ASN A 81 -0.18 4.44 7.99
C ASN A 81 0.25 3.62 9.22
N GLU A 82 0.95 2.52 8.99
CA GLU A 82 1.41 1.60 10.03
C GLU A 82 2.86 1.90 10.46
N GLU A 83 3.58 2.69 9.65
CA GLU A 83 4.88 3.23 10.04
C GLU A 83 4.65 4.16 11.23
N SER A 84 4.74 3.62 12.42
CA SER A 84 4.73 4.40 13.65
C SER A 84 6.05 5.17 13.69
N GLY A 85 6.03 6.49 13.90
CA GLY A 85 7.24 7.36 13.92
C GLY A 85 8.32 6.99 14.96
N ARG A 86 8.35 5.74 15.41
CA ARG A 86 9.33 5.10 16.29
C ARG A 86 10.33 4.22 15.53
N LEU A 87 10.30 4.26 14.18
CA LEU A 87 11.23 3.48 13.38
C LEU A 87 12.68 3.92 13.64
N ASP A 88 13.50 3.01 14.11
CA ASP A 88 14.95 3.24 14.15
C ASP A 88 15.51 3.12 12.72
N THR A 89 15.61 4.28 12.07
CA THR A 89 16.09 4.37 10.68
C THR A 89 17.53 3.88 10.55
N LEU A 90 18.36 4.02 11.59
CA LEU A 90 19.75 3.60 11.54
C LEU A 90 19.84 2.07 11.55
N ASP A 91 19.13 1.42 12.47
CA ASP A 91 19.08 -0.03 12.57
C ASP A 91 18.48 -0.66 11.29
N PHE A 92 17.43 -0.05 10.75
CA PHE A 92 16.84 -0.47 9.47
C PHE A 92 17.83 -0.37 8.30
N CYS A 93 18.54 0.75 8.18
CA CYS A 93 19.51 0.95 7.12
C CYS A 93 20.70 -0.02 7.24
N GLN A 94 21.15 -0.27 8.45
CA GLN A 94 22.26 -1.19 8.71
C GLN A 94 21.87 -2.64 8.37
N SER A 95 20.67 -3.04 8.69
CA SER A 95 20.16 -4.40 8.43
C SER A 95 20.00 -4.73 6.95
N LEU A 96 19.73 -3.72 6.12
CA LEU A 96 19.59 -3.86 4.67
C LEU A 96 20.84 -3.41 3.89
N GLY A 97 21.89 -2.94 4.57
CA GLY A 97 23.10 -2.43 3.93
C GLY A 97 22.87 -1.18 3.07
N ILE A 98 21.84 -0.38 3.39
CA ILE A 98 21.49 0.84 2.65
C ILE A 98 21.91 2.10 3.40
N THR A 99 22.15 3.19 2.67
CA THR A 99 22.45 4.47 3.29
C THR A 99 21.18 5.18 3.78
N LYS A 100 21.32 5.98 4.85
CA LYS A 100 20.21 6.80 5.36
C LYS A 100 19.66 7.76 4.30
N GLU A 101 20.54 8.28 3.44
CA GLU A 101 20.13 9.17 2.34
C GLU A 101 19.24 8.45 1.33
N PHE A 102 19.60 7.20 0.98
CA PHE A 102 18.78 6.37 0.11
C PHE A 102 17.39 6.12 0.73
N PHE A 103 17.34 5.79 2.02
CA PHE A 103 16.09 5.58 2.74
C PHE A 103 15.19 6.82 2.66
N ILE A 104 15.72 7.99 3.04
CA ILE A 104 14.96 9.26 3.04
C ILE A 104 14.48 9.60 1.61
N LYS A 105 15.36 9.48 0.62
CA LYS A 105 15.01 9.71 -0.78
C LYS A 105 13.87 8.79 -1.22
N ARG A 106 13.97 7.49 -0.91
CA ARG A 106 12.97 6.50 -1.31
C ARG A 106 11.62 6.76 -0.64
N MET A 107 11.60 7.08 0.66
CA MET A 107 10.39 7.44 1.39
C MET A 107 9.71 8.70 0.80
N ASN A 108 10.50 9.70 0.41
CA ASN A 108 9.97 10.90 -0.24
C ASN A 108 9.43 10.60 -1.65
N ASP A 109 10.13 9.76 -2.42
CA ASP A 109 9.68 9.34 -3.75
C ASP A 109 8.34 8.58 -3.69
N ILE A 110 8.15 7.76 -2.67
CA ILE A 110 6.88 7.05 -2.44
C ILE A 110 5.75 8.03 -2.11
N LYS A 111 6.02 9.06 -1.29
CA LYS A 111 5.03 10.08 -0.89
C LYS A 111 4.68 11.06 -2.01
N ASP A 112 5.56 11.21 -3.00
CA ASP A 112 5.35 12.13 -4.12
C ASP A 112 4.33 11.56 -5.10
N ARG A 113 3.15 12.17 -5.16
CA ARG A 113 2.08 11.78 -6.08
C ARG A 113 2.43 11.95 -7.56
N ARG A 114 3.44 12.76 -7.89
CA ARG A 114 3.92 12.91 -9.27
C ARG A 114 4.66 11.68 -9.75
N LYS A 115 5.42 11.05 -8.83
CA LYS A 115 6.19 9.82 -9.12
C LYS A 115 5.37 8.56 -8.90
N ASN A 116 4.42 8.63 -7.96
CA ASN A 116 3.55 7.52 -7.59
C ASN A 116 2.07 7.93 -7.62
N PRO A 117 1.42 7.92 -8.79
CA PRO A 117 0.01 8.33 -8.91
C PRO A 117 -0.95 7.47 -8.08
N GLY A 118 -0.57 6.21 -7.80
CA GLY A 118 -1.33 5.26 -6.97
C GLY A 118 -1.04 5.34 -5.48
N TYR A 119 -0.36 6.40 -5.00
CA TYR A 119 -0.03 6.54 -3.60
C TYR A 119 -1.27 6.63 -2.72
N SER A 120 -1.33 5.73 -1.73
CA SER A 120 -2.25 5.79 -0.61
C SER A 120 -1.50 5.46 0.68
N ARG A 121 -1.87 6.07 1.79
CA ARG A 121 -1.27 5.77 3.10
C ARG A 121 -1.61 4.36 3.61
N PHE A 122 -2.71 3.81 3.14
CA PHE A 122 -3.27 2.54 3.61
C PHE A 122 -2.91 1.35 2.71
N THR A 123 -2.33 1.62 1.54
CA THR A 123 -1.93 0.56 0.61
C THR A 123 -0.44 0.29 0.69
N GLN A 124 -0.08 -0.96 0.44
CA GLN A 124 1.32 -1.36 0.36
C GLN A 124 1.99 -0.66 -0.82
N GLN A 125 3.11 -0.02 -0.55
CA GLN A 125 3.95 0.67 -1.54
C GLN A 125 5.29 -0.05 -1.63
N LEU A 126 5.83 -0.14 -2.84
CA LEU A 126 7.12 -0.76 -3.06
C LEU A 126 8.24 0.12 -2.50
N PHE A 127 8.95 -0.37 -1.49
CA PHE A 127 10.13 0.31 -0.93
C PHE A 127 11.42 -0.13 -1.66
N MET A 128 11.70 -1.41 -1.68
CA MET A 128 12.87 -1.98 -2.36
C MET A 128 12.49 -3.28 -3.05
N SER A 129 13.07 -3.53 -4.24
CA SER A 129 12.77 -4.72 -5.04
C SER A 129 13.99 -5.62 -5.18
N GLN A 130 13.74 -6.88 -5.48
CA GLN A 130 14.74 -7.86 -5.87
C GLN A 130 15.79 -8.18 -4.79
N LEU A 131 15.35 -8.33 -3.53
CA LEU A 131 16.23 -8.86 -2.50
C LEU A 131 16.63 -10.30 -2.84
N SER A 132 17.88 -10.62 -2.61
CA SER A 132 18.38 -11.98 -2.67
C SER A 132 17.82 -12.83 -1.52
N ASN A 133 17.88 -14.16 -1.65
CA ASN A 133 17.48 -15.07 -0.59
C ASN A 133 18.25 -14.83 0.73
N GLN A 134 19.53 -14.45 0.64
CA GLN A 134 20.36 -14.17 1.82
C GLN A 134 19.91 -12.89 2.53
N GLU A 135 19.77 -11.80 1.80
CA GLU A 135 19.27 -10.53 2.35
C GLU A 135 17.87 -10.67 2.94
N PHE A 136 17.01 -11.43 2.25
CA PHE A 136 15.66 -11.74 2.74
C PHE A 136 15.71 -12.48 4.08
N SER A 137 16.54 -13.53 4.21
CA SER A 137 16.63 -14.34 5.44
C SER A 137 17.04 -13.49 6.63
N VAL A 138 18.05 -12.64 6.46
CA VAL A 138 18.50 -11.71 7.50
C VAL A 138 17.42 -10.71 7.87
N PHE A 139 16.76 -10.12 6.88
CA PHE A 139 15.71 -9.13 7.12
C PHE A 139 14.47 -9.74 7.75
N GLN A 140 14.11 -10.99 7.38
CA GLN A 140 12.96 -11.70 7.93
C GLN A 140 13.08 -11.94 9.44
N GLU A 141 14.29 -12.15 9.96
CA GLU A 141 14.51 -12.34 11.40
C GLU A 141 14.24 -11.09 12.21
N ILE A 142 14.42 -9.92 11.62
CA ILE A 142 14.33 -8.63 12.31
C ILE A 142 13.11 -7.79 11.92
N ILE A 143 12.31 -8.25 10.95
CA ILE A 143 11.16 -7.51 10.42
C ILE A 143 10.16 -7.09 11.50
N PHE A 144 10.03 -7.87 12.59
CA PHE A 144 9.13 -7.57 13.70
C PHE A 144 9.50 -6.26 14.43
N ARG A 145 10.75 -5.77 14.28
CA ARG A 145 11.23 -4.49 14.83
C ARG A 145 10.77 -3.29 14.01
N PHE A 146 10.32 -3.52 12.78
CA PHE A 146 9.99 -2.49 11.80
C PHE A 146 8.51 -2.57 11.40
N PRO A 147 7.59 -2.12 12.28
CA PRO A 147 6.16 -2.12 11.97
C PRO A 147 5.88 -1.26 10.72
N GLY A 148 4.96 -1.76 9.89
CA GLY A 148 4.61 -1.12 8.63
C GLY A 148 5.44 -1.58 7.43
N PHE A 149 6.50 -2.39 7.64
CA PHE A 149 7.24 -3.02 6.56
C PHE A 149 6.82 -4.49 6.40
N TYR A 150 6.67 -4.91 5.15
CA TYR A 150 6.24 -6.26 4.78
C TYR A 150 7.13 -6.80 3.68
N VAL A 151 7.30 -8.11 3.64
CA VAL A 151 7.97 -8.77 2.53
C VAL A 151 6.94 -9.45 1.64
N GLN A 152 7.05 -9.21 0.34
CA GLN A 152 6.23 -9.83 -0.68
C GLN A 152 7.09 -10.71 -1.58
N PRO A 153 6.80 -12.01 -1.68
CA PRO A 153 7.51 -12.88 -2.63
C PRO A 153 7.16 -12.48 -4.06
N ARG A 154 8.16 -12.48 -4.91
CA ARG A 154 8.05 -12.20 -6.34
C ARG A 154 8.85 -13.23 -7.11
N SER A 155 8.40 -13.58 -8.30
CA SER A 155 9.14 -14.39 -9.23
C SER A 155 9.81 -13.50 -10.27
N ILE A 156 11.13 -13.53 -10.34
CA ILE A 156 11.90 -12.91 -11.42
C ILE A 156 12.32 -13.98 -12.42
N ARG A 157 12.51 -13.56 -13.65
CA ARG A 157 12.90 -14.44 -14.74
C ARG A 157 14.23 -13.97 -15.30
N PRO A 158 15.35 -14.53 -14.82
CA PRO A 158 16.64 -14.24 -15.40
C PRO A 158 16.67 -14.80 -16.84
N VAL A 159 16.84 -13.92 -17.80
CA VAL A 159 16.97 -14.27 -19.20
C VAL A 159 18.40 -13.95 -19.62
N SER A 160 19.15 -14.97 -20.00
CA SER A 160 20.48 -14.75 -20.58
C SER A 160 20.32 -14.25 -22.00
N TYR A 161 20.36 -12.95 -22.20
CA TYR A 161 20.22 -12.31 -23.52
C TYR A 161 21.32 -12.71 -24.51
N THR A 162 22.44 -13.22 -24.02
CA THR A 162 23.57 -13.63 -24.87
C THR A 162 23.25 -14.83 -25.76
N HIS A 163 22.27 -15.67 -25.37
CA HIS A 163 21.91 -16.89 -26.12
C HIS A 163 20.55 -16.80 -26.82
N LEU A 164 19.76 -15.77 -26.54
CA LEU A 164 18.41 -15.60 -27.11
C LEU A 164 18.35 -14.55 -28.23
N ARG A 165 19.47 -13.93 -28.57
CA ARG A 165 19.53 -13.16 -29.79
C ARG A 165 19.49 -14.15 -30.95
N ALA A 166 18.28 -14.37 -31.46
CA ALA A 166 18.15 -15.04 -32.75
C ALA A 166 19.12 -14.32 -33.71
N HIS A 167 20.03 -15.05 -34.30
CA HIS A 167 20.73 -14.61 -35.46
C HIS A 167 19.64 -14.42 -36.53
N GLU A 168 19.08 -13.22 -36.60
CA GLU A 168 18.53 -12.74 -37.83
C GLU A 168 19.76 -12.51 -38.75
N THR A 169 20.26 -13.62 -39.28
CA THR A 169 21.08 -13.55 -40.47
C THR A 169 20.16 -13.02 -41.55
N SER A 170 20.26 -11.71 -41.78
CA SER A 170 19.84 -11.14 -43.03
C SER A 170 20.52 -11.92 -44.14
N ALA A 171 19.77 -12.84 -44.73
CA ALA A 171 20.09 -13.41 -46.02
C ALA A 171 19.87 -12.28 -47.03
N HIS A 172 20.97 -11.75 -47.53
CA HIS A 172 21.05 -11.09 -48.80
C HIS A 172 21.90 -11.93 -49.73
#